data_edf9e18531a8b719cb9b7834451cc3d9
#
_entry.id   edf9e18531a8b719cb9b7834451cc3d9
#
_cell.length_a   1.000
_cell.length_b   1.000
_cell.length_c   1.000
_cell.angle_alpha   90.00
_cell.angle_beta   90.00
_cell.angle_gamma   90.00
#
_symmetry.space_group_name_H-M   'P 1'
#
loop_
_entity.id
_entity.type
_entity.pdbx_description
1 polymer ?
#
loop_
_entity_poly.entity_id
_entity_poly.type
_entity_poly.pdbx_seq_one_letter_code
_entity_poly.pdbx_strand_id
1 'polypeptide(L)'
;MKENNSTAENSRPNQHSKHTHSHTKSRKRRRRSSSSGRPSGHVIFVIVFSIILVVTIVRLFLWNRGRQSDYDPNETTTEFDVEVMDYLQPLDPEMLEGHEDDGVTTVLALGNDLLSDDRSDTGLAALMEKSANATILNAAFPGSSISMKHQEFDNSYPLDGVSLYWVAAALLNQNFDLMDVIVPQMNSEAAAQALETLKSVDLSKVDDLVILYDLQDY
;
A
#
# COMPACT_ATOMS: atom_id res chain seq x y z
N MET A 1 -9.50 32.27 42.44
CA MET A 1 -8.59 32.23 43.61
C MET A 1 -7.18 32.04 43.07
N LYS A 2 -6.47 33.14 43.08
CA LYS A 2 -5.07 33.43 43.49
C LYS A 2 -4.01 32.71 42.65
N GLU A 3 -3.32 33.43 41.72
CA GLU A 3 -2.16 34.36 41.95
C GLU A 3 -0.94 33.66 42.53
N ASN A 4 0.22 33.70 41.89
CA ASN A 4 1.28 34.70 41.89
C ASN A 4 2.45 34.18 41.09
N ASN A 5 3.01 34.91 40.11
CA ASN A 5 3.88 36.10 40.20
C ASN A 5 5.27 35.83 40.81
N SER A 6 6.30 36.12 40.02
CA SER A 6 7.48 36.96 40.38
C SER A 6 8.68 36.65 39.47
N THR A 7 9.06 37.41 38.49
CA THR A 7 9.86 38.64 38.39
C THR A 7 11.12 38.74 39.31
N ALA A 8 12.29 38.88 38.69
CA ALA A 8 13.44 39.74 39.01
C ALA A 8 14.60 39.36 38.07
N GLU A 9 15.06 40.13 37.13
CA GLU A 9 15.75 41.42 37.11
C GLU A 9 16.98 41.46 38.06
N ASN A 10 18.21 41.58 37.52
CA ASN A 10 19.19 42.63 37.91
C ASN A 10 20.53 42.48 37.15
N SER A 11 20.86 43.40 36.24
CA SER A 11 21.77 44.51 36.40
C SER A 11 23.28 44.23 36.34
N ARG A 12 23.87 44.92 35.38
CA ARG A 12 25.30 45.22 35.16
C ARG A 12 25.93 45.96 36.37
N PRO A 13 27.29 46.10 36.45
CA PRO A 13 27.91 47.18 35.68
C PRO A 13 29.37 46.98 35.19
N ASN A 14 29.70 47.87 34.27
CA ASN A 14 30.97 48.36 33.75
C ASN A 14 32.10 48.53 34.78
N GLN A 15 33.35 48.30 34.34
CA GLN A 15 34.44 49.19 34.69
C GLN A 15 35.57 49.22 33.65
N HIS A 16 35.86 50.46 33.24
CA HIS A 16 37.02 50.92 32.48
C HIS A 16 38.33 50.82 33.32
N SER A 17 39.45 50.57 32.68
CA SER A 17 40.67 51.31 32.97
C SER A 17 41.65 51.32 31.78
N LYS A 18 42.06 52.50 31.42
CA LYS A 18 43.17 52.87 30.54
C LYS A 18 44.49 52.71 31.25
N HIS A 19 45.55 52.40 30.53
CA HIS A 19 46.88 53.01 30.64
C HIS A 19 47.81 52.45 29.56
N THR A 20 48.20 53.27 28.63
CA THR A 20 49.40 54.03 28.32
C THR A 20 50.71 53.28 28.02
N HIS A 21 51.13 53.51 26.78
CA HIS A 21 52.46 53.67 26.20
C HIS A 21 53.71 52.97 26.75
N SER A 22 54.39 52.25 25.87
CA SER A 22 55.79 52.57 25.56
C SER A 22 56.28 51.99 24.23
N HIS A 23 56.90 52.84 23.45
CA HIS A 23 57.61 52.55 22.22
C HIS A 23 58.88 51.73 22.48
N THR A 24 59.08 50.67 21.73
CA THR A 24 60.41 50.16 21.43
C THR A 24 60.45 49.62 19.98
N LYS A 25 61.22 50.32 19.16
CA LYS A 25 61.60 49.90 17.82
C LYS A 25 62.59 48.71 17.92
N SER A 26 62.25 47.60 17.25
CA SER A 26 63.27 46.60 16.94
C SER A 26 62.95 45.87 15.62
N ARG A 27 63.89 46.08 14.75
CA ARG A 27 64.33 45.37 13.57
C ARG A 27 63.46 44.26 12.96
N LYS A 28 62.98 44.57 11.77
CA LYS A 28 62.52 43.66 10.74
C LYS A 28 63.51 42.49 10.47
N ARG A 29 63.18 41.33 10.95
CA ARG A 29 63.70 40.07 10.41
C ARG A 29 62.57 39.49 9.53
N ARG A 30 62.72 39.59 8.19
CA ARG A 30 61.95 38.88 7.19
C ARG A 30 62.08 37.35 7.44
N ARG A 31 61.18 36.75 8.16
CA ARG A 31 60.96 35.31 8.07
C ARG A 31 60.04 35.08 6.87
N ARG A 32 60.59 34.44 5.82
CA ARG A 32 59.78 33.78 4.83
C ARG A 32 58.99 32.72 5.56
N SER A 33 57.73 32.97 5.81
CA SER A 33 56.79 31.93 6.18
C SER A 33 56.42 31.18 4.89
N SER A 34 56.88 29.96 4.81
CA SER A 34 56.29 29.00 3.86
C SER A 34 54.84 28.83 4.33
N SER A 35 53.94 29.50 3.64
CA SER A 35 52.52 29.24 3.79
C SER A 35 52.27 27.85 3.21
N SER A 36 52.20 26.85 4.09
CA SER A 36 51.49 25.63 3.77
C SER A 36 50.05 26.06 3.50
N GLY A 37 49.73 26.24 2.22
CA GLY A 37 48.40 26.71 1.81
C GLY A 37 47.37 25.72 2.25
N ARG A 38 46.75 25.99 3.40
CA ARG A 38 45.45 25.37 3.66
C ARG A 38 44.50 25.86 2.60
N PRO A 39 43.87 24.94 1.83
CA PRO A 39 42.97 25.36 0.78
C PRO A 39 41.87 26.23 1.41
N SER A 40 41.58 27.37 0.78
CA SER A 40 40.47 28.24 1.18
C SER A 40 39.20 27.41 1.32
N GLY A 41 38.38 27.70 2.35
CA GLY A 41 37.13 27.00 2.57
C GLY A 41 36.24 26.91 1.30
N HIS A 42 36.31 27.93 0.43
CA HIS A 42 35.65 27.94 -0.88
C HIS A 42 36.20 26.85 -1.83
N VAL A 43 37.51 26.59 -1.81
CA VAL A 43 38.12 25.54 -2.66
C VAL A 43 37.66 24.16 -2.18
N ILE A 44 37.62 23.93 -0.88
CA ILE A 44 37.10 22.67 -0.31
C ILE A 44 35.64 22.51 -0.67
N PHE A 45 34.81 23.55 -0.52
CA PHE A 45 33.40 23.51 -0.88
C PHE A 45 33.18 23.17 -2.36
N VAL A 46 33.94 23.82 -3.28
CA VAL A 46 33.84 23.54 -4.73
C VAL A 46 34.23 22.09 -5.03
N ILE A 47 35.28 21.56 -4.38
CA ILE A 47 35.69 20.16 -4.60
C ILE A 47 34.61 19.19 -4.13
N VAL A 48 34.06 19.38 -2.92
CA VAL A 48 33.01 18.52 -2.36
C VAL A 48 31.75 18.59 -3.23
N PHE A 49 31.34 19.77 -3.65
CA PHE A 49 30.18 19.95 -4.52
C PHE A 49 30.38 19.28 -5.89
N SER A 50 31.58 19.40 -6.47
CA SER A 50 31.91 18.73 -7.73
C SER A 50 31.86 17.20 -7.61
N ILE A 51 32.34 16.65 -6.50
CA ILE A 51 32.27 15.20 -6.26
C ILE A 51 30.80 14.73 -6.15
N ILE A 52 29.98 15.45 -5.39
CA ILE A 52 28.56 15.13 -5.24
C ILE A 52 27.86 15.17 -6.62
N LEU A 53 28.15 16.20 -7.42
CA LEU A 53 27.55 16.37 -8.74
C LEU A 53 27.96 15.23 -9.68
N VAL A 54 29.23 14.84 -9.69
CA VAL A 54 29.72 13.71 -10.50
C VAL A 54 29.05 12.40 -10.06
N VAL A 55 28.97 12.12 -8.75
CA VAL A 55 28.31 10.92 -8.22
C VAL A 55 26.84 10.89 -8.61
N THR A 56 26.15 12.03 -8.56
CA THR A 56 24.74 12.15 -8.95
C THR A 56 24.56 11.86 -10.44
N ILE A 57 25.41 12.45 -11.30
CA ILE A 57 25.36 12.19 -12.74
C ILE A 57 25.62 10.72 -13.05
N VAL A 58 26.64 10.11 -12.43
CA VAL A 58 26.93 8.68 -12.60
C VAL A 58 25.78 7.81 -12.16
N ARG A 59 25.15 8.11 -11.01
CA ARG A 59 23.97 7.39 -10.53
C ARG A 59 22.79 7.52 -11.49
N LEU A 60 22.53 8.73 -11.99
CA LEU A 60 21.46 8.96 -12.99
C LEU A 60 21.74 8.20 -14.29
N PHE A 61 23.00 8.19 -14.73
CA PHE A 61 23.39 7.46 -15.94
C PHE A 61 23.24 5.95 -15.77
N LEU A 62 23.69 5.39 -14.65
CA LEU A 62 23.55 3.97 -14.35
C LEU A 62 22.07 3.58 -14.19
N TRP A 63 21.27 4.45 -13.54
CA TRP A 63 19.84 4.22 -13.39
C TRP A 63 19.09 4.28 -14.73
N ASN A 64 19.46 5.23 -15.59
CA ASN A 64 18.90 5.33 -16.93
C ASN A 64 19.33 4.16 -17.82
N ARG A 65 20.57 3.68 -17.66
CA ARG A 65 21.08 2.51 -18.42
C ARG A 65 20.38 1.21 -17.97
N GLY A 66 20.04 1.08 -16.69
CA GLY A 66 19.27 -0.06 -16.19
C GLY A 66 17.77 -0.01 -16.56
N ARG A 67 17.29 1.15 -17.06
CA ARG A 67 15.91 1.32 -17.56
C ARG A 67 15.75 1.19 -19.07
N GLN A 68 16.85 1.14 -19.81
CA GLN A 68 16.77 0.68 -21.17
C GLN A 68 16.44 -0.81 -21.10
N SER A 69 15.17 -1.11 -21.19
CA SER A 69 14.75 -2.47 -21.48
C SER A 69 15.43 -2.83 -22.80
N ASP A 70 16.10 -3.95 -22.84
CA ASP A 70 16.60 -4.54 -24.09
C ASP A 70 15.43 -4.99 -24.99
N TYR A 71 14.30 -4.29 -24.92
CA TYR A 71 13.18 -4.52 -25.80
C TYR A 71 13.52 -3.93 -27.16
N ASP A 72 14.04 -4.76 -28.04
CA ASP A 72 14.11 -4.50 -29.48
C ASP A 72 12.80 -4.98 -30.13
N PRO A 73 11.92 -4.07 -30.61
CA PRO A 73 10.70 -4.47 -31.26
C PRO A 73 10.92 -5.26 -32.55
N ASN A 74 12.15 -5.33 -33.07
CA ASN A 74 12.54 -6.11 -34.23
C ASN A 74 13.33 -7.38 -33.87
N GLU A 75 13.69 -7.55 -32.60
CA GLU A 75 14.22 -8.82 -32.14
C GLU A 75 13.06 -9.81 -32.23
N THR A 76 13.13 -10.70 -33.23
CA THR A 76 12.29 -11.89 -33.20
C THR A 76 12.56 -12.54 -31.85
N THR A 77 11.57 -12.36 -30.96
CA THR A 77 11.57 -13.00 -29.66
C THR A 77 12.00 -14.44 -29.89
N THR A 78 13.25 -14.77 -29.54
CA THR A 78 13.55 -16.14 -29.16
C THR A 78 12.39 -16.54 -28.29
N GLU A 79 11.62 -17.53 -28.73
CA GLU A 79 10.52 -18.07 -27.97
C GLU A 79 10.91 -17.99 -26.50
N PHE A 80 10.36 -16.97 -25.81
CA PHE A 80 10.21 -17.12 -24.39
C PHE A 80 9.40 -18.41 -24.32
N ASP A 81 10.04 -19.44 -23.83
CA ASP A 81 9.31 -20.59 -23.30
C ASP A 81 8.54 -20.02 -22.11
N VAL A 82 7.53 -19.22 -22.45
CA VAL A 82 6.47 -18.92 -21.56
C VAL A 82 5.86 -20.30 -21.40
N GLU A 83 6.26 -21.00 -20.34
CA GLU A 83 5.37 -22.02 -19.81
C GLU A 83 4.02 -21.32 -19.79
N VAL A 84 3.24 -21.52 -20.82
CA VAL A 84 1.81 -21.28 -20.77
C VAL A 84 1.40 -22.26 -19.71
N MET A 85 1.46 -21.80 -18.45
CA MET A 85 0.80 -22.54 -17.40
C MET A 85 -0.62 -22.67 -17.94
N ASP A 86 -0.99 -23.90 -18.19
CA ASP A 86 -2.34 -24.25 -18.58
C ASP A 86 -3.22 -23.87 -17.39
N TYR A 87 -3.58 -22.57 -17.31
CA TYR A 87 -4.41 -22.01 -16.26
C TYR A 87 -5.80 -22.63 -16.22
N LEU A 88 -6.10 -23.42 -17.22
CA LEU A 88 -7.33 -24.16 -17.38
C LEU A 88 -7.05 -25.66 -17.32
N GLN A 89 -6.14 -26.10 -16.46
CA GLN A 89 -6.11 -27.54 -16.14
C GLN A 89 -7.45 -27.88 -15.49
N PRO A 90 -8.16 -28.87 -16.02
CA PRO A 90 -9.37 -29.35 -15.36
C PRO A 90 -8.98 -29.76 -13.93
N LEU A 91 -9.80 -29.37 -12.96
CA LEU A 91 -9.63 -29.78 -11.58
C LEU A 91 -9.46 -31.29 -11.50
N ASP A 92 -8.60 -31.73 -10.59
CA ASP A 92 -8.41 -33.14 -10.32
C ASP A 92 -9.80 -33.76 -10.06
N PRO A 93 -10.14 -34.90 -10.67
CA PRO A 93 -11.43 -35.56 -10.44
C PRO A 93 -11.78 -35.74 -8.95
N GLU A 94 -10.78 -35.90 -8.07
CA GLU A 94 -11.01 -35.95 -6.63
C GLU A 94 -11.53 -34.63 -6.04
N MET A 95 -11.21 -33.49 -6.68
CA MET A 95 -11.70 -32.16 -6.26
C MET A 95 -13.11 -31.87 -6.77
N LEU A 96 -13.55 -32.62 -7.76
CA LEU A 96 -14.92 -32.53 -8.33
C LEU A 96 -15.90 -33.46 -7.59
N GLU A 97 -15.43 -34.27 -6.63
CA GLU A 97 -16.34 -35.07 -5.82
C GLU A 97 -17.30 -34.15 -5.04
N GLY A 98 -18.59 -34.30 -5.32
CA GLY A 98 -19.65 -33.49 -4.70
C GLY A 98 -20.11 -32.30 -5.52
N HIS A 99 -19.46 -31.98 -6.65
CA HIS A 99 -20.00 -31.00 -7.58
C HIS A 99 -21.13 -31.59 -8.43
N GLU A 100 -22.26 -30.86 -8.50
CA GLU A 100 -23.40 -31.24 -9.31
C GLU A 100 -23.48 -30.35 -10.56
N ASP A 101 -23.16 -30.93 -11.73
CA ASP A 101 -23.39 -30.25 -13.01
C ASP A 101 -24.91 -30.30 -13.32
N ASP A 102 -25.58 -29.19 -13.05
CA ASP A 102 -27.02 -29.02 -13.31
C ASP A 102 -27.29 -28.36 -14.67
N GLY A 103 -26.26 -28.12 -15.47
CA GLY A 103 -26.34 -27.51 -16.79
C GLY A 103 -26.55 -25.99 -16.75
N VAL A 104 -26.43 -25.37 -15.59
CA VAL A 104 -26.50 -23.91 -15.39
C VAL A 104 -25.17 -23.46 -14.83
N THR A 105 -24.46 -22.58 -15.53
CA THR A 105 -23.22 -22.01 -14.98
C THR A 105 -23.56 -21.07 -13.84
N THR A 106 -23.16 -21.44 -12.64
CA THR A 106 -23.36 -20.65 -11.41
C THR A 106 -22.04 -20.12 -10.88
N VAL A 107 -21.94 -18.82 -10.72
CA VAL A 107 -20.74 -18.11 -10.28
C VAL A 107 -20.97 -17.47 -8.93
N LEU A 108 -20.17 -17.81 -7.93
CA LEU A 108 -20.15 -17.09 -6.67
C LEU A 108 -19.19 -15.90 -6.77
N ALA A 109 -19.70 -14.67 -6.62
CA ALA A 109 -18.92 -13.46 -6.70
C ALA A 109 -18.70 -12.87 -5.30
N LEU A 110 -17.45 -12.88 -4.85
CA LEU A 110 -16.99 -12.27 -3.61
C LEU A 110 -16.25 -10.98 -3.93
N GLY A 111 -16.39 -9.96 -3.11
CA GLY A 111 -15.70 -8.67 -3.36
C GLY A 111 -16.18 -7.56 -2.46
N ASN A 112 -15.84 -6.34 -2.88
CA ASN A 112 -16.20 -5.12 -2.17
C ASN A 112 -17.06 -4.17 -3.03
N ASP A 113 -16.81 -2.86 -2.94
CA ASP A 113 -17.61 -1.78 -3.52
C ASP A 113 -17.85 -1.97 -5.02
N LEU A 114 -16.90 -2.51 -5.77
CA LEU A 114 -17.06 -2.76 -7.22
C LEU A 114 -18.25 -3.65 -7.57
N LEU A 115 -18.59 -4.58 -6.70
CA LEU A 115 -19.72 -5.51 -6.89
C LEU A 115 -20.93 -5.13 -6.03
N SER A 116 -20.71 -4.42 -4.89
CA SER A 116 -21.76 -4.15 -3.93
C SER A 116 -22.47 -2.81 -4.10
N ASP A 117 -21.82 -1.78 -4.69
CA ASP A 117 -22.36 -0.43 -4.81
C ASP A 117 -23.54 -0.32 -5.73
N ASP A 118 -23.52 -1.04 -6.83
CA ASP A 118 -24.64 -1.11 -7.77
C ASP A 118 -25.10 -2.56 -7.94
N ARG A 119 -26.21 -2.90 -7.29
CA ARG A 119 -26.87 -4.20 -7.40
C ARG A 119 -28.07 -4.19 -8.37
N SER A 120 -28.22 -3.11 -9.15
CA SER A 120 -29.25 -2.99 -10.17
C SER A 120 -28.90 -3.76 -11.45
N ASP A 121 -29.79 -3.72 -12.43
CA ASP A 121 -29.61 -4.32 -13.76
C ASP A 121 -28.41 -3.74 -14.54
N THR A 122 -27.86 -2.62 -14.11
CA THR A 122 -26.70 -1.94 -14.68
C THR A 122 -25.41 -2.20 -13.88
N GLY A 123 -25.52 -2.81 -12.73
CA GLY A 123 -24.40 -3.16 -11.88
C GLY A 123 -23.49 -4.21 -12.50
N LEU A 124 -22.26 -4.28 -12.00
CA LEU A 124 -21.23 -5.15 -12.55
C LEU A 124 -21.65 -6.62 -12.53
N ALA A 125 -22.25 -7.11 -11.44
CA ALA A 125 -22.74 -8.48 -11.35
C ALA A 125 -23.77 -8.80 -12.43
N ALA A 126 -24.74 -7.90 -12.66
CA ALA A 126 -25.75 -8.09 -13.71
C ALA A 126 -25.17 -8.04 -15.13
N LEU A 127 -24.12 -7.24 -15.35
CA LEU A 127 -23.40 -7.21 -16.62
C LEU A 127 -22.60 -8.50 -16.84
N MET A 128 -21.98 -9.04 -15.78
CA MET A 128 -21.31 -10.35 -15.85
C MET A 128 -22.29 -11.46 -16.17
N GLU A 129 -23.45 -11.49 -15.51
CA GLU A 129 -24.52 -12.46 -15.76
C GLU A 129 -24.94 -12.48 -17.24
N LYS A 130 -25.21 -11.29 -17.78
CA LYS A 130 -25.58 -11.15 -19.22
C LYS A 130 -24.46 -11.55 -20.15
N SER A 131 -23.21 -11.22 -19.82
CA SER A 131 -22.05 -11.47 -20.69
C SER A 131 -21.64 -12.94 -20.70
N ALA A 132 -21.65 -13.58 -19.55
CA ALA A 132 -21.25 -14.96 -19.38
C ALA A 132 -22.42 -15.97 -19.65
N ASN A 133 -23.65 -15.47 -19.72
CA ASN A 133 -24.86 -16.31 -19.70
C ASN A 133 -24.87 -17.28 -18.51
N ALA A 134 -24.51 -16.76 -17.35
CA ALA A 134 -24.34 -17.47 -16.08
C ALA A 134 -25.24 -16.87 -15.01
N THR A 135 -25.51 -17.60 -13.96
CA THR A 135 -26.14 -17.07 -12.75
C THR A 135 -25.07 -16.52 -11.82
N ILE A 136 -25.15 -15.23 -11.45
CA ILE A 136 -24.16 -14.60 -10.56
C ILE A 136 -24.74 -14.45 -9.16
N LEU A 137 -24.20 -15.20 -8.21
CA LEU A 137 -24.51 -15.08 -6.78
C LEU A 137 -23.61 -14.01 -6.18
N ASN A 138 -24.11 -12.75 -6.13
CA ASN A 138 -23.33 -11.62 -5.64
C ASN A 138 -23.33 -11.56 -4.11
N ALA A 139 -22.23 -11.98 -3.51
CA ALA A 139 -22.00 -11.98 -2.06
C ALA A 139 -20.94 -10.96 -1.64
N ALA A 140 -20.78 -9.85 -2.38
CA ALA A 140 -19.85 -8.78 -2.08
C ALA A 140 -20.35 -7.88 -0.94
N PHE A 141 -19.45 -7.51 -0.03
CA PHE A 141 -19.74 -6.62 1.09
C PHE A 141 -19.16 -5.23 0.83
N PRO A 142 -19.95 -4.15 0.98
CA PRO A 142 -19.46 -2.79 0.79
C PRO A 142 -18.37 -2.45 1.82
N GLY A 143 -17.29 -1.82 1.37
CA GLY A 143 -16.17 -1.42 2.20
C GLY A 143 -15.34 -2.57 2.78
N SER A 144 -15.58 -3.81 2.35
CA SER A 144 -14.79 -4.95 2.82
C SER A 144 -13.39 -4.98 2.18
N SER A 145 -12.48 -5.70 2.80
CA SER A 145 -11.09 -5.85 2.40
C SER A 145 -10.71 -7.33 2.27
N ILE A 146 -9.58 -7.62 1.62
CA ILE A 146 -9.06 -8.99 1.52
C ILE A 146 -8.63 -9.49 2.89
N SER A 147 -7.89 -8.66 3.64
CA SER A 147 -7.38 -8.97 4.96
C SER A 147 -8.00 -8.08 6.03
N MET A 148 -7.98 -8.54 7.28
CA MET A 148 -8.34 -7.70 8.42
C MET A 148 -7.31 -6.57 8.60
N LYS A 149 -7.79 -5.37 8.96
CA LYS A 149 -6.91 -4.24 9.35
C LYS A 149 -6.36 -4.40 10.77
N HIS A 150 -7.09 -5.09 11.63
CA HIS A 150 -6.70 -5.35 13.01
C HIS A 150 -6.28 -6.80 13.19
N GLN A 151 -5.32 -7.07 14.08
CA GLN A 151 -4.84 -8.44 14.35
C GLN A 151 -5.90 -9.31 15.03
N GLU A 152 -6.78 -8.67 15.81
CA GLU A 152 -7.90 -9.30 16.48
C GLU A 152 -9.18 -8.60 16.06
N PHE A 153 -10.28 -9.34 16.02
CA PHE A 153 -11.57 -8.78 15.69
C PHE A 153 -11.98 -7.69 16.71
N ASP A 154 -12.22 -6.49 16.20
CA ASP A 154 -12.67 -5.32 16.98
C ASP A 154 -14.13 -4.99 16.63
N ASN A 155 -15.01 -5.08 17.61
CA ASN A 155 -16.43 -4.71 17.45
C ASN A 155 -16.64 -3.24 17.03
N SER A 156 -15.66 -2.36 17.27
CA SER A 156 -15.73 -0.96 16.82
C SER A 156 -15.46 -0.80 15.33
N TYR A 157 -14.92 -1.84 14.67
CA TYR A 157 -14.64 -1.87 13.25
C TYR A 157 -15.24 -3.13 12.60
N PRO A 158 -16.55 -3.13 12.36
CA PRO A 158 -17.28 -4.30 11.87
C PRO A 158 -16.83 -4.78 10.49
N LEU A 159 -16.20 -3.92 9.68
CA LEU A 159 -15.72 -4.27 8.33
C LEU A 159 -14.68 -5.39 8.34
N ASP A 160 -13.87 -5.53 9.39
CA ASP A 160 -12.93 -6.63 9.49
C ASP A 160 -13.62 -8.01 9.49
N GLY A 161 -14.80 -8.10 10.08
CA GLY A 161 -15.55 -9.35 10.15
C GLY A 161 -16.26 -9.77 8.87
N VAL A 162 -16.28 -8.90 7.84
CA VAL A 162 -16.74 -9.22 6.49
C VAL A 162 -15.61 -9.20 5.47
N SER A 163 -14.35 -9.19 5.92
CA SER A 163 -13.18 -9.37 5.06
C SER A 163 -13.23 -10.74 4.35
N LEU A 164 -12.54 -10.85 3.22
CA LEU A 164 -12.48 -12.12 2.47
C LEU A 164 -12.03 -13.28 3.35
N TYR A 165 -11.10 -13.03 4.29
CA TYR A 165 -10.65 -14.04 5.26
C TYR A 165 -11.83 -14.62 6.06
N TRP A 166 -12.67 -13.75 6.64
CA TRP A 166 -13.81 -14.21 7.45
C TRP A 166 -14.96 -14.77 6.60
N VAL A 167 -15.19 -14.20 5.40
CA VAL A 167 -16.16 -14.76 4.45
C VAL A 167 -15.78 -16.18 4.04
N ALA A 168 -14.52 -16.40 3.68
CA ALA A 168 -14.02 -17.73 3.35
C ALA A 168 -14.12 -18.70 4.54
N ALA A 169 -13.75 -18.25 5.74
CA ALA A 169 -13.87 -19.07 6.95
C ALA A 169 -15.32 -19.44 7.25
N ALA A 170 -16.25 -18.50 7.07
CA ALA A 170 -17.69 -18.75 7.27
C ALA A 170 -18.25 -19.75 6.27
N LEU A 171 -17.87 -19.61 4.99
CA LEU A 171 -18.28 -20.56 3.93
C LEU A 171 -17.73 -21.97 4.19
N LEU A 172 -16.44 -22.10 4.50
CA LEU A 172 -15.79 -23.40 4.74
C LEU A 172 -16.37 -24.12 5.96
N ASN A 173 -16.71 -23.38 7.01
CA ASN A 173 -17.24 -23.94 8.24
C ASN A 173 -18.77 -23.97 8.29
N GLN A 174 -19.46 -23.40 7.31
CA GLN A 174 -20.91 -23.20 7.30
C GLN A 174 -21.40 -22.50 8.59
N ASN A 175 -20.62 -21.54 9.08
CA ASN A 175 -20.90 -20.81 10.29
C ASN A 175 -20.87 -19.30 10.06
N PHE A 176 -22.02 -18.65 10.16
CA PHE A 176 -22.24 -17.24 9.90
C PHE A 176 -22.53 -16.45 11.19
N ASP A 177 -22.36 -17.03 12.39
CA ASP A 177 -22.73 -16.38 13.66
C ASP A 177 -22.09 -15.01 13.84
N LEU A 178 -20.81 -14.86 13.46
CA LEU A 178 -20.10 -13.59 13.53
C LEU A 178 -20.75 -12.56 12.60
N MET A 179 -21.05 -12.94 11.38
CA MET A 179 -21.66 -12.04 10.37
C MET A 179 -23.07 -11.65 10.75
N ASP A 180 -23.82 -12.53 11.40
CA ASP A 180 -25.16 -12.23 11.92
C ASP A 180 -25.16 -11.11 12.96
N VAL A 181 -24.06 -10.96 13.70
CA VAL A 181 -23.89 -9.89 14.68
C VAL A 181 -23.39 -8.60 14.00
N ILE A 182 -22.52 -8.71 12.99
CA ILE A 182 -21.80 -7.58 12.40
C ILE A 182 -22.60 -6.89 11.32
N VAL A 183 -23.17 -7.67 10.39
CA VAL A 183 -23.85 -7.12 9.20
C VAL A 183 -24.98 -6.14 9.56
N PRO A 184 -25.81 -6.38 10.58
CA PRO A 184 -26.80 -5.39 11.00
C PRO A 184 -26.19 -4.05 11.46
N GLN A 185 -24.96 -4.06 12.00
CA GLN A 185 -24.29 -2.84 12.46
C GLN A 185 -23.77 -1.98 11.29
N MET A 186 -23.56 -2.59 10.12
CA MET A 186 -23.15 -1.87 8.92
C MET A 186 -24.25 -0.96 8.36
N ASN A 187 -25.52 -1.16 8.74
CA ASN A 187 -26.68 -0.42 8.24
C ASN A 187 -26.74 -0.34 6.72
N SER A 188 -26.30 -1.41 6.03
CA SER A 188 -26.24 -1.53 4.58
C SER A 188 -27.16 -2.63 4.09
N GLU A 189 -28.06 -2.27 3.19
CA GLU A 189 -28.95 -3.24 2.52
C GLU A 189 -28.12 -4.21 1.65
N ALA A 190 -27.09 -3.71 0.96
CA ALA A 190 -26.18 -4.51 0.17
C ALA A 190 -25.46 -5.57 1.00
N ALA A 191 -25.01 -5.20 2.22
CA ALA A 191 -24.39 -6.14 3.14
C ALA A 191 -25.37 -7.21 3.64
N ALA A 192 -26.61 -6.83 3.93
CA ALA A 192 -27.66 -7.77 4.32
C ALA A 192 -27.95 -8.79 3.18
N GLN A 193 -28.07 -8.31 1.95
CA GLN A 193 -28.27 -9.16 0.78
C GLN A 193 -27.08 -10.11 0.54
N ALA A 194 -25.84 -9.61 0.73
CA ALA A 194 -24.64 -10.43 0.62
C ALA A 194 -24.64 -11.58 1.64
N LEU A 195 -24.99 -11.30 2.89
CA LEU A 195 -25.09 -12.33 3.93
C LEU A 195 -26.19 -13.37 3.61
N GLU A 196 -27.34 -12.91 3.11
CA GLU A 196 -28.42 -13.82 2.69
C GLU A 196 -27.96 -14.70 1.56
N THR A 197 -27.27 -14.16 0.55
CA THR A 197 -26.68 -14.92 -0.55
C THR A 197 -25.72 -15.97 -0.02
N LEU A 198 -24.78 -15.60 0.88
CA LEU A 198 -23.81 -16.54 1.44
C LEU A 198 -24.47 -17.67 2.23
N LYS A 199 -25.55 -17.39 2.95
CA LYS A 199 -26.29 -18.40 3.72
C LYS A 199 -27.10 -19.35 2.85
N SER A 200 -27.53 -18.87 1.71
CA SER A 200 -28.38 -19.64 0.78
C SER A 200 -27.60 -20.38 -0.28
N VAL A 201 -26.30 -20.07 -0.46
CA VAL A 201 -25.49 -20.68 -1.50
C VAL A 201 -25.30 -22.17 -1.26
N ASP A 202 -25.57 -22.97 -2.28
CA ASP A 202 -25.21 -24.38 -2.34
C ASP A 202 -23.88 -24.50 -3.09
N LEU A 203 -22.80 -24.67 -2.34
CA LEU A 203 -21.45 -24.76 -2.91
C LEU A 203 -21.26 -25.93 -3.86
N SER A 204 -22.08 -26.98 -3.76
CA SER A 204 -22.00 -28.12 -4.67
C SER A 204 -22.43 -27.77 -6.10
N LYS A 205 -23.14 -26.64 -6.28
CA LYS A 205 -23.65 -26.13 -7.56
C LYS A 205 -22.91 -24.91 -8.08
N VAL A 206 -21.87 -24.47 -7.36
CA VAL A 206 -21.06 -23.35 -7.81
C VAL A 206 -19.96 -23.87 -8.72
N ASP A 207 -19.98 -23.45 -9.99
CA ASP A 207 -18.98 -23.82 -11.00
C ASP A 207 -17.75 -22.96 -10.92
N ASP A 208 -17.94 -21.65 -10.69
CA ASP A 208 -16.86 -20.66 -10.68
C ASP A 208 -16.90 -19.76 -9.47
N LEU A 209 -15.72 -19.37 -8.98
CA LEU A 209 -15.54 -18.36 -7.93
C LEU A 209 -14.84 -17.13 -8.51
N VAL A 210 -15.50 -15.98 -8.42
CA VAL A 210 -14.92 -14.70 -8.78
C VAL A 210 -14.62 -13.91 -7.50
N ILE A 211 -13.38 -13.49 -7.35
CA ILE A 211 -12.91 -12.64 -6.24
C ILE A 211 -12.47 -11.30 -6.82
N LEU A 212 -13.18 -10.22 -6.48
CA LEU A 212 -12.94 -8.89 -7.02
C LEU A 212 -12.87 -7.84 -5.92
N TYR A 213 -11.66 -7.38 -5.63
CA TYR A 213 -11.38 -6.30 -4.69
C TYR A 213 -10.66 -5.15 -5.39
N ASP A 214 -10.93 -3.93 -4.99
CA ASP A 214 -10.21 -2.76 -5.47
C ASP A 214 -8.89 -2.55 -4.73
N LEU A 215 -8.11 -1.54 -5.15
CA LEU A 215 -6.79 -1.25 -4.59
C LEU A 215 -6.81 -0.56 -3.22
N GLN A 216 -7.94 -0.51 -2.52
CA GLN A 216 -8.05 0.14 -1.20
C GLN A 216 -7.57 -0.74 -0.04
N ASP A 217 -7.09 -1.94 -0.32
CA ASP A 217 -6.62 -2.93 0.67
C ASP A 217 -5.18 -2.67 1.18
N TYR A 218 -4.74 -1.40 1.22
CA TYR A 218 -3.41 -1.03 1.73
C TYR A 218 -3.51 -0.33 3.09
#